data_999996c1f253764ddbaa7ecf9f56f05e
#
_entry.id   999996c1f253764ddbaa7ecf9f56f05e
#
_cell.length_a   1.000
_cell.length_b   1.000
_cell.length_c   1.000
_cell.angle_alpha   90.00
_cell.angle_beta   90.00
_cell.angle_gamma   90.00
#
_symmetry.space_group_name_H-M   'P 1'
#
loop_
_entity.id
_entity.type
_entity.pdbx_description
1 polymer ?
#
loop_
_entity_poly.entity_id
_entity_poly.type
_entity_poly.pdbx_seq_one_letter_code
_entity_poly.pdbx_strand_id
1 'polypeptide(L)'
;MSTITTARQPSPRFCAPLPRDLREDADALPWDAFVARYSPAGGPLRLGAWESDQLGRPSSRLGPQACAFRATLAVGDRIDTATAHASGPLAALTAMLHERGIGVEVTSFHQLRSGADIATFIRGADGRRHRWAMGWAADPTESALRAVIACANRLLAQADDSA
;
A
#
# COMPACT_ATOMS: atom_id res chain seq x y z
N MET A 1 41.62 -6.88 4.51
CA MET A 1 40.41 -7.27 5.25
C MET A 1 39.21 -6.70 4.58
N SER A 2 38.41 -7.56 4.00
CA SER A 2 37.15 -7.12 3.40
C SER A 2 36.19 -6.85 4.51
N THR A 3 35.86 -5.60 4.74
CA THR A 3 34.67 -5.28 5.51
C THR A 3 33.48 -5.73 4.67
N ILE A 4 32.97 -6.90 4.98
CA ILE A 4 31.67 -7.29 4.48
C ILE A 4 30.69 -6.35 5.17
N THR A 5 30.34 -5.28 4.50
CA THR A 5 29.17 -4.52 4.90
C THR A 5 28.02 -5.49 4.68
N THR A 6 27.61 -6.14 5.74
CA THR A 6 26.42 -6.96 5.71
C THR A 6 25.28 -6.04 5.34
N ALA A 7 24.92 -6.08 4.08
CA ALA A 7 23.75 -5.35 3.61
C ALA A 7 22.59 -5.72 4.53
N ARG A 8 22.03 -4.74 5.18
CA ARG A 8 21.02 -4.95 6.21
C ARG A 8 19.77 -5.50 5.55
N GLN A 9 19.56 -6.78 5.70
CA GLN A 9 18.41 -7.48 5.13
C GLN A 9 17.12 -6.99 5.77
N PRO A 10 16.01 -6.90 5.01
CA PRO A 10 14.71 -6.50 5.56
C PRO A 10 14.19 -7.43 6.65
N SER A 11 14.43 -8.74 6.51
CA SER A 11 13.90 -9.76 7.42
C SER A 11 14.20 -9.51 8.89
N PRO A 12 15.41 -9.10 9.31
CA PRO A 12 15.72 -8.85 10.72
C PRO A 12 14.98 -7.67 11.33
N ARG A 13 14.35 -6.84 10.53
CA ARG A 13 13.61 -5.67 11.00
C ARG A 13 12.20 -5.98 11.45
N PHE A 14 11.71 -7.15 11.14
CA PHE A 14 10.33 -7.53 11.39
C PHE A 14 10.23 -8.60 12.47
N CYS A 15 9.16 -8.55 13.25
CA CYS A 15 8.91 -9.50 14.30
C CYS A 15 8.40 -10.87 13.81
N ALA A 16 8.11 -10.98 12.52
CA ALA A 16 7.58 -12.19 11.90
C ALA A 16 8.18 -12.35 10.49
N PRO A 17 8.15 -13.56 9.93
CA PRO A 17 8.64 -13.80 8.58
C PRO A 17 7.85 -13.00 7.54
N LEU A 18 8.53 -12.54 6.50
CA LEU A 18 7.91 -11.89 5.36
C LEU A 18 7.07 -12.90 4.56
N PRO A 19 6.07 -12.42 3.79
CA PRO A 19 5.38 -13.28 2.84
C PRO A 19 6.36 -14.02 1.95
N ARG A 20 6.02 -15.26 1.63
CA ARG A 20 6.93 -16.18 0.94
C ARG A 20 7.51 -15.60 -0.34
N ASP A 21 6.69 -14.93 -1.15
CA ASP A 21 7.11 -14.38 -2.43
C ASP A 21 8.12 -13.24 -2.31
N LEU A 22 8.23 -12.64 -1.12
CA LEU A 22 9.13 -11.52 -0.86
C LEU A 22 10.45 -11.96 -0.23
N ARG A 23 10.54 -13.18 0.27
CA ARG A 23 11.71 -13.65 1.02
C ARG A 23 12.99 -13.68 0.20
N GLU A 24 12.90 -14.07 -1.06
CA GLU A 24 14.05 -14.14 -1.95
C GLU A 24 14.66 -12.75 -2.16
N ASP A 25 13.84 -11.76 -2.47
CA ASP A 25 14.30 -10.38 -2.64
C ASP A 25 14.78 -9.78 -1.33
N ALA A 26 14.12 -10.12 -0.21
CA ALA A 26 14.53 -9.67 1.11
C ALA A 26 15.92 -10.18 1.48
N ASP A 27 16.26 -11.40 1.07
CA ASP A 27 17.57 -12.00 1.32
C ASP A 27 18.63 -11.48 0.34
N ALA A 28 18.24 -11.17 -0.89
CA ALA A 28 19.14 -10.78 -1.96
C ALA A 28 19.44 -9.26 -2.02
N LEU A 29 18.52 -8.42 -1.57
CA LEU A 29 18.60 -6.98 -1.73
C LEU A 29 19.01 -6.26 -0.43
N PRO A 30 19.84 -5.21 -0.52
CA PRO A 30 20.01 -4.26 0.57
C PRO A 30 18.67 -3.60 0.91
N TRP A 31 18.54 -3.12 2.14
CA TRP A 31 17.30 -2.49 2.60
C TRP A 31 16.83 -1.35 1.69
N ASP A 32 17.75 -0.47 1.30
CA ASP A 32 17.42 0.68 0.45
C ASP A 32 16.89 0.24 -0.92
N ALA A 33 17.49 -0.81 -1.50
CA ALA A 33 17.04 -1.36 -2.77
C ALA A 33 15.68 -2.04 -2.65
N PHE A 34 15.46 -2.74 -1.53
CA PHE A 34 14.16 -3.37 -1.25
C PHE A 34 13.06 -2.31 -1.14
N VAL A 35 13.29 -1.24 -0.38
CA VAL A 35 12.33 -0.13 -0.24
C VAL A 35 12.07 0.53 -1.58
N ALA A 36 13.11 0.80 -2.36
CA ALA A 36 12.97 1.43 -3.68
C ALA A 36 12.14 0.58 -4.64
N ARG A 37 12.23 -0.75 -4.52
CA ARG A 37 11.47 -1.67 -5.37
C ARG A 37 10.00 -1.78 -4.94
N TYR A 38 9.75 -1.98 -3.65
CA TYR A 38 8.41 -2.29 -3.13
C TYR A 38 7.64 -1.08 -2.60
N SER A 39 8.32 0.01 -2.33
CA SER A 39 7.71 1.26 -1.85
C SER A 39 8.32 2.47 -2.57
N PRO A 40 8.14 2.57 -3.88
CA PRO A 40 8.75 3.66 -4.65
C PRO A 40 8.27 5.01 -4.15
N ALA A 41 9.22 5.95 -3.99
CA ALA A 41 8.93 7.29 -3.52
C ALA A 41 8.30 8.18 -4.60
N GLY A 42 8.49 7.82 -5.86
CA GLY A 42 7.93 8.54 -6.99
C GLY A 42 6.82 7.75 -7.67
N GLY A 43 6.02 8.43 -8.45
CA GLY A 43 4.95 7.83 -9.22
C GLY A 43 3.87 8.85 -9.49
N PRO A 44 2.98 8.59 -10.48
CA PRO A 44 1.92 9.52 -10.82
C PRO A 44 0.84 9.63 -9.75
N LEU A 45 0.68 8.59 -8.91
CA LEU A 45 -0.37 8.55 -7.90
C LEU A 45 0.20 8.91 -6.53
N ARG A 46 -0.46 9.86 -5.86
CA ARG A 46 -0.09 10.30 -4.51
C ARG A 46 -1.34 10.47 -3.67
N LEU A 47 -1.26 10.07 -2.42
CA LEU A 47 -2.33 10.25 -1.44
C LEU A 47 -1.97 11.42 -0.51
N GLY A 48 -2.86 12.39 -0.42
CA GLY A 48 -2.77 13.48 0.54
C GLY A 48 -3.58 13.19 1.80
N ALA A 49 -4.47 14.10 2.15
CA ALA A 49 -5.32 13.94 3.33
C ALA A 49 -6.24 12.73 3.22
N TRP A 50 -6.46 12.07 4.35
CA TRP A 50 -7.40 10.95 4.46
C TRP A 50 -8.32 11.17 5.64
N GLU A 51 -9.62 11.11 5.43
CA GLU A 51 -10.64 11.30 6.45
C GLU A 51 -11.68 10.19 6.38
N SER A 52 -12.12 9.72 7.54
CA SER A 52 -13.22 8.77 7.62
C SER A 52 -14.30 9.31 8.55
N ASP A 53 -15.54 9.12 8.15
CA ASP A 53 -16.72 9.53 8.91
C ASP A 53 -17.26 8.36 9.74
N GLN A 54 -16.38 7.79 10.55
CA GLN A 54 -16.75 6.70 11.47
C GLN A 54 -17.19 7.22 12.86
N LEU A 55 -16.92 8.48 13.14
CA LEU A 55 -17.14 9.05 14.45
C LEU A 55 -18.62 9.36 14.66
N GLY A 56 -19.22 8.72 15.66
CA GLY A 56 -20.56 9.04 16.13
C GLY A 56 -21.70 8.22 15.54
N ARG A 57 -21.43 7.21 14.74
CA ARG A 57 -22.49 6.30 14.27
C ARG A 57 -22.57 5.07 15.15
N PRO A 58 -23.71 4.82 15.82
CA PRO A 58 -23.88 3.58 16.54
C PRO A 58 -23.81 2.39 15.56
N SER A 59 -23.12 1.34 15.97
CA SER A 59 -23.12 0.09 15.22
C SER A 59 -24.58 -0.36 15.02
N SER A 60 -24.98 -0.43 13.78
CA SER A 60 -26.31 -0.88 13.43
C SER A 60 -26.44 -2.37 13.76
N ARG A 61 -27.61 -2.75 14.25
CA ARG A 61 -27.98 -4.16 14.47
C ARG A 61 -28.05 -4.98 13.19
N LEU A 62 -27.94 -4.34 12.03
CA LEU A 62 -28.08 -4.96 10.71
C LEU A 62 -26.75 -5.30 10.05
N GLY A 63 -25.63 -5.28 10.79
CA GLY A 63 -24.32 -5.62 10.29
C GLY A 63 -23.44 -4.40 10.00
N PRO A 64 -22.25 -4.61 9.44
CA PRO A 64 -21.32 -3.51 9.17
C PRO A 64 -21.91 -2.55 8.16
N GLN A 65 -22.13 -1.32 8.58
CA GLN A 65 -22.58 -0.27 7.67
C GLN A 65 -21.37 0.29 6.91
N ALA A 66 -21.61 0.63 5.64
CA ALA A 66 -20.65 1.36 4.86
C ALA A 66 -20.36 2.72 5.51
N CYS A 67 -19.10 3.04 5.70
CA CYS A 67 -18.65 4.32 6.20
C CYS A 67 -18.30 5.24 5.03
N ALA A 68 -18.42 6.54 5.25
CA ALA A 68 -17.99 7.53 4.27
C ALA A 68 -16.50 7.82 4.47
N PHE A 69 -15.76 7.81 3.37
CA PHE A 69 -14.34 8.15 3.35
C PHE A 69 -14.11 9.28 2.35
N ARG A 70 -13.18 10.15 2.68
CA ARG A 70 -12.77 11.25 1.81
C ARG A 70 -11.26 11.35 1.78
N ALA A 71 -10.70 11.55 0.59
CA ALA A 71 -9.27 11.66 0.41
C ALA A 71 -8.94 12.72 -0.62
N THR A 72 -7.75 13.30 -0.47
CA THR A 72 -7.15 14.09 -1.53
C THR A 72 -6.23 13.18 -2.32
N LEU A 73 -6.49 13.04 -3.62
CA LEU A 73 -5.71 12.20 -4.52
C LEU A 73 -5.11 13.05 -5.62
N ALA A 74 -3.82 12.85 -5.86
CA ALA A 74 -3.12 13.42 -7.01
C ALA A 74 -2.84 12.30 -8.02
N VAL A 75 -3.20 12.53 -9.28
CA VAL A 75 -2.89 11.64 -10.38
C VAL A 75 -2.21 12.48 -11.46
N GLY A 76 -0.90 12.31 -11.61
CA GLY A 76 -0.11 13.19 -12.45
C GLY A 76 -0.18 14.63 -11.94
N ASP A 77 -0.62 15.55 -12.78
CA ASP A 77 -0.77 16.97 -12.45
C ASP A 77 -2.15 17.33 -11.87
N ARG A 78 -3.05 16.37 -11.81
CA ARG A 78 -4.41 16.60 -11.33
C ARG A 78 -4.53 16.23 -9.86
N ILE A 79 -5.08 17.15 -9.08
CA ILE A 79 -5.37 16.93 -7.66
C ILE A 79 -6.87 17.07 -7.44
N ASP A 80 -7.50 16.05 -6.89
CA ASP A 80 -8.94 15.99 -6.67
C ASP A 80 -9.26 15.52 -5.26
N THR A 81 -10.46 15.85 -4.81
CA THR A 81 -11.06 15.22 -3.63
C THR A 81 -11.85 14.00 -4.12
N ALA A 82 -11.58 12.85 -3.52
CA ALA A 82 -12.26 11.60 -3.78
C ALA A 82 -13.11 11.22 -2.57
N THR A 83 -14.29 10.63 -2.83
CA THR A 83 -15.16 10.12 -1.77
C THR A 83 -15.57 8.70 -2.12
N ALA A 84 -15.78 7.87 -1.10
CA ALA A 84 -16.30 6.53 -1.27
C ALA A 84 -17.03 6.08 -0.01
N HIS A 85 -18.03 5.25 -0.20
CA HIS A 85 -18.70 4.53 0.89
C HIS A 85 -18.27 3.08 0.81
N ALA A 86 -17.68 2.57 1.86
CA ALA A 86 -17.13 1.23 1.88
C ALA A 86 -17.08 0.67 3.30
N SER A 87 -16.85 -0.65 3.41
CA SER A 87 -16.76 -1.33 4.70
C SER A 87 -15.45 -1.04 5.45
N GLY A 88 -14.43 -0.54 4.76
CA GLY A 88 -13.14 -0.23 5.37
C GLY A 88 -12.29 0.67 4.49
N PRO A 89 -11.13 1.12 5.02
CA PRO A 89 -10.28 2.09 4.30
C PRO A 89 -9.68 1.55 3.00
N LEU A 90 -9.26 0.29 2.96
CA LEU A 90 -8.69 -0.27 1.74
C LEU A 90 -9.72 -0.38 0.64
N ALA A 91 -10.92 -0.86 0.97
CA ALA A 91 -12.02 -0.94 0.01
C ALA A 91 -12.40 0.45 -0.49
N ALA A 92 -12.40 1.45 0.38
CA ALA A 92 -12.67 2.84 0.02
C ALA A 92 -11.62 3.38 -0.95
N LEU A 93 -10.33 3.20 -0.64
CA LEU A 93 -9.25 3.70 -1.49
C LEU A 93 -9.26 3.00 -2.86
N THR A 94 -9.43 1.68 -2.90
CA THR A 94 -9.49 0.96 -4.18
C THR A 94 -10.68 1.39 -5.03
N ALA A 95 -11.82 1.70 -4.40
CA ALA A 95 -12.99 2.24 -5.10
C ALA A 95 -12.71 3.64 -5.68
N MET A 96 -12.07 4.51 -4.91
CA MET A 96 -11.67 5.85 -5.37
C MET A 96 -10.72 5.77 -6.57
N LEU A 97 -9.77 4.84 -6.54
CA LEU A 97 -8.82 4.62 -7.63
C LEU A 97 -9.53 4.07 -8.87
N HIS A 98 -10.44 3.14 -8.67
CA HIS A 98 -11.21 2.54 -9.76
C HIS A 98 -12.02 3.60 -10.54
N GLU A 99 -12.63 4.54 -9.83
CA GLU A 99 -13.35 5.65 -10.45
C GLU A 99 -12.45 6.52 -11.32
N ARG A 100 -11.14 6.51 -11.05
CA ARG A 100 -10.14 7.27 -11.82
C ARG A 100 -9.45 6.44 -12.88
N GLY A 101 -9.97 5.25 -13.16
CA GLY A 101 -9.40 4.37 -14.17
C GLY A 101 -8.20 3.57 -13.69
N ILE A 102 -7.93 3.55 -12.38
CA ILE A 102 -6.82 2.81 -11.79
C ILE A 102 -7.38 1.59 -11.07
N GLY A 103 -7.33 0.42 -11.72
CA GLY A 103 -7.81 -0.82 -11.14
C GLY A 103 -6.74 -1.47 -10.26
N VAL A 104 -7.06 -1.65 -8.98
CA VAL A 104 -6.22 -2.39 -8.05
C VAL A 104 -7.13 -3.29 -7.21
N GLU A 105 -6.90 -4.58 -7.29
CA GLU A 105 -7.55 -5.56 -6.44
C GLU A 105 -6.50 -6.13 -5.48
N VAL A 106 -6.74 -5.99 -4.18
CA VAL A 106 -5.83 -6.52 -3.15
C VAL A 106 -6.10 -8.01 -2.99
N THR A 107 -5.14 -8.84 -3.36
CA THR A 107 -5.25 -10.29 -3.31
C THR A 107 -4.54 -10.91 -2.11
N SER A 108 -3.59 -10.21 -1.50
CA SER A 108 -2.91 -10.63 -0.28
C SER A 108 -2.60 -9.41 0.58
N PHE A 109 -2.66 -9.59 1.88
CA PHE A 109 -2.47 -8.52 2.86
C PHE A 109 -1.74 -9.07 4.09
N HIS A 110 -0.63 -8.41 4.46
CA HIS A 110 0.15 -8.76 5.64
C HIS A 110 0.62 -7.49 6.33
N GLN A 111 0.48 -7.44 7.64
CA GLN A 111 1.05 -6.36 8.44
C GLN A 111 2.03 -6.93 9.45
N LEU A 112 3.20 -6.34 9.53
CA LEU A 112 4.27 -6.75 10.44
C LEU A 112 4.77 -5.56 11.23
N ARG A 113 5.05 -5.77 12.50
CA ARG A 113 5.67 -4.75 13.33
C ARG A 113 7.16 -4.64 13.04
N SER A 114 7.65 -3.39 13.08
CA SER A 114 9.07 -3.08 13.01
C SER A 114 9.34 -1.91 13.96
N GLY A 115 9.72 -2.20 15.19
CA GLY A 115 9.88 -1.19 16.22
C GLY A 115 8.54 -0.50 16.52
N ALA A 116 8.50 0.82 16.42
CA ALA A 116 7.29 1.63 16.63
C ALA A 116 6.42 1.73 15.37
N ASP A 117 6.90 1.22 14.24
CA ASP A 117 6.21 1.34 12.96
C ASP A 117 5.55 0.02 12.56
N ILE A 118 4.67 0.12 11.58
CA ILE A 118 3.99 -1.02 10.97
C ILE A 118 4.30 -0.99 9.49
N ALA A 119 4.75 -2.14 8.98
CA ALA A 119 4.93 -2.36 7.57
C ALA A 119 3.76 -3.18 7.03
N THR A 120 3.15 -2.71 5.98
CA THR A 120 2.07 -3.42 5.29
C THR A 120 2.60 -3.91 3.95
N PHE A 121 2.44 -5.20 3.71
CA PHE A 121 2.75 -5.83 2.44
C PHE A 121 1.47 -6.26 1.78
N ILE A 122 1.24 -5.81 0.56
CA ILE A 122 0.09 -6.22 -0.21
C ILE A 122 0.52 -6.76 -1.57
N ARG A 123 -0.25 -7.70 -2.06
CA ARG A 123 -0.20 -8.11 -3.45
C ARG A 123 -1.46 -7.57 -4.11
N GLY A 124 -1.29 -6.75 -5.13
CA GLY A 124 -2.39 -6.17 -5.86
C GLY A 124 -2.35 -6.57 -7.33
N ALA A 125 -3.50 -6.62 -7.95
CA ALA A 125 -3.66 -6.97 -9.35
C ALA A 125 -4.53 -5.95 -10.08
N ASP A 126 -4.25 -5.75 -11.37
CA ASP A 126 -5.01 -4.84 -12.24
C ASP A 126 -5.84 -5.59 -13.29
N GLY A 127 -5.96 -6.92 -13.15
CA GLY A 127 -6.60 -7.78 -14.12
C GLY A 127 -5.66 -8.40 -15.15
N ARG A 128 -4.44 -7.90 -15.28
CA ARG A 128 -3.41 -8.41 -16.20
C ARG A 128 -2.14 -8.80 -15.48
N ARG A 129 -1.75 -8.00 -14.50
CA ARG A 129 -0.50 -8.16 -13.75
C ARG A 129 -0.78 -8.09 -12.28
N HIS A 130 0.15 -8.60 -11.50
CA HIS A 130 0.13 -8.46 -10.06
C HIS A 130 1.51 -8.03 -9.59
N ARG A 131 1.51 -7.23 -8.51
CA ARG A 131 2.74 -6.75 -7.90
C ARG A 131 2.59 -6.73 -6.38
N TRP A 132 3.68 -7.03 -5.70
CA TRP A 132 3.79 -6.77 -4.29
C TRP A 132 4.22 -5.34 -4.06
N ALA A 133 3.76 -4.76 -2.97
CA ALA A 133 4.17 -3.43 -2.55
C ALA A 133 4.16 -3.33 -1.03
N MET A 134 4.90 -2.37 -0.52
CA MET A 134 5.05 -2.15 0.91
C MET A 134 4.67 -0.71 1.25
N GLY A 135 3.91 -0.54 2.34
CA GLY A 135 3.68 0.74 2.99
C GLY A 135 4.28 0.70 4.39
N TRP A 136 4.66 1.87 4.91
CA TRP A 136 5.31 1.98 6.20
C TRP A 136 4.83 3.22 6.94
N ALA A 137 4.28 3.04 8.12
CA ALA A 137 3.82 4.13 8.98
C ALA A 137 3.63 3.65 10.40
N ALA A 138 3.54 4.57 11.36
CA ALA A 138 3.24 4.24 12.75
C ALA A 138 1.80 3.76 12.93
N ASP A 139 0.88 4.27 12.14
CA ASP A 139 -0.53 3.87 12.16
C ASP A 139 -0.79 2.73 11.17
N PRO A 140 -1.50 1.65 11.58
CA PRO A 140 -1.77 0.51 10.68
C PRO A 140 -2.56 0.89 9.44
N THR A 141 -3.55 1.76 9.58
CA THR A 141 -4.37 2.21 8.45
C THR A 141 -3.54 3.01 7.46
N GLU A 142 -2.77 3.98 7.94
CA GLU A 142 -1.90 4.79 7.09
C GLU A 142 -0.88 3.91 6.36
N SER A 143 -0.27 2.95 7.06
CA SER A 143 0.64 1.98 6.48
C SER A 143 -0.02 1.21 5.34
N ALA A 144 -1.25 0.74 5.55
CA ALA A 144 -2.01 -0.01 4.55
C ALA A 144 -2.35 0.86 3.32
N LEU A 145 -2.78 2.10 3.54
CA LEU A 145 -3.09 3.03 2.45
C LEU A 145 -1.86 3.33 1.61
N ARG A 146 -0.72 3.54 2.25
CA ARG A 146 0.56 3.74 1.55
C ARG A 146 0.95 2.52 0.71
N ALA A 147 0.69 1.32 1.21
CA ALA A 147 0.95 0.08 0.47
C ALA A 147 0.10 0.00 -0.79
N VAL A 148 -1.18 0.38 -0.72
CA VAL A 148 -2.07 0.41 -1.89
C VAL A 148 -1.57 1.41 -2.94
N ILE A 149 -1.18 2.60 -2.51
CA ILE A 149 -0.65 3.63 -3.42
C ILE A 149 0.64 3.15 -4.08
N ALA A 150 1.56 2.56 -3.31
CA ALA A 150 2.80 2.00 -3.85
C ALA A 150 2.53 0.89 -4.86
N CYS A 151 1.56 0.02 -4.57
CA CYS A 151 1.16 -1.06 -5.47
C CYS A 151 0.59 -0.49 -6.78
N ALA A 152 -0.30 0.48 -6.70
CA ALA A 152 -0.87 1.13 -7.87
C ALA A 152 0.22 1.77 -8.74
N ASN A 153 1.16 2.46 -8.13
CA ASN A 153 2.29 3.07 -8.86
C ASN A 153 3.16 2.03 -9.54
N ARG A 154 3.40 0.90 -8.90
CA ARG A 154 4.17 -0.20 -9.50
C ARG A 154 3.44 -0.81 -10.71
N LEU A 155 2.14 -0.98 -10.61
CA LEU A 155 1.31 -1.48 -11.72
C LEU A 155 1.27 -0.49 -12.88
N LEU A 156 1.14 0.81 -12.58
CA LEU A 156 1.15 1.87 -13.59
C LEU A 156 2.50 1.97 -14.31
N ALA A 157 3.60 1.88 -13.59
CA ALA A 157 4.94 1.90 -14.17
C ALA A 157 5.16 0.74 -15.15
N GLN A 158 4.65 -0.44 -14.81
CA GLN A 158 4.76 -1.61 -15.67
C GLN A 158 3.92 -1.48 -16.94
N ALA A 159 2.80 -0.76 -16.89
CA ALA A 159 1.97 -0.52 -18.07
C ALA A 159 2.68 0.39 -19.05
N ASP A 160 3.42 1.39 -18.57
CA ASP A 160 4.20 2.31 -19.41
C ASP A 160 5.36 1.58 -20.11
N ASP A 161 6.00 0.64 -19.42
CA ASP A 161 7.11 -0.14 -19.96
C ASP A 161 6.68 -1.12 -21.06
N SER A 162 5.39 -1.40 -21.17
CA SER A 162 4.83 -2.35 -22.14
C SER A 162 4.33 -1.70 -23.42
N ALA A 163 4.43 -0.39 -23.49
CA ALA A 163 3.99 0.35 -24.67
C ALA A 163 4.98 0.24 -25.83
#